data_f10730ae939aacafa5f47b930c983349
#
_entry.id   f10730ae939aacafa5f47b930c983349
#
_cell.length_a   1.000
_cell.length_b   1.000
_cell.length_c   1.000
_cell.angle_alpha   90.00
_cell.angle_beta   90.00
_cell.angle_gamma   90.00
#
_symmetry.space_group_name_H-M   'P 1'
#
loop_
_entity.id
_entity.type
_entity.pdbx_description
1 polymer ?
#
loop_
_entity_poly.entity_id
_entity_poly.type
_entity_poly.pdbx_seq_one_letter_code
_entity_poly.pdbx_strand_id
1 'polypeptide(L)'
;MLDAMRNPLPTRGLARVLALTALIGLVATPAFAKVSPDEAAKLKTMLTPVGAERGASKDGTIPKWEGGLTKPPACFKGAGSWYCDPFGADKPKFTITKANLDQYKVNLTDGQRALFAKYGDTYKMNVYQTRRTGAFPEFVYEATAKNAVSGEAANGGEALNGATVGIPFPIPKTGNEPIWNHKFRYRGVGIDRWNVQAAVTTSGDSNLTKIHEQVKFLYDTKGITPEQLNNVGIYFMQTVTAPPRLAGTITLVHETMDQVKEPRRAWQYNPGQRRLRRAPNVGYDNPGTGADGLRTNDQFDMFNGATDRYTWKLVGKKEMFIPYNAYALHSDKLKYKDFVTKNHINQEHARYELHRVWVVEANVRPGTTHIYKKRLMYIDED
;
A
#
# COMPACT_ATOMS: atom_id res chain seq x y z
N MET A 1 -86.34 5.92 3.43
CA MET A 1 -87.12 5.70 2.20
C MET A 1 -86.15 4.97 1.26
N LEU A 2 -86.23 3.64 1.28
CA LEU A 2 -86.95 2.81 0.30
C LEU A 2 -86.27 2.95 -1.06
N ASP A 3 -85.87 1.98 -1.86
CA ASP A 3 -86.03 0.52 -1.89
C ASP A 3 -85.02 0.05 -2.95
N ALA A 4 -84.34 -1.02 -2.75
CA ALA A 4 -84.47 -2.35 -3.23
C ALA A 4 -84.56 -2.51 -4.77
N MET A 5 -83.72 -3.30 -5.39
CA MET A 5 -84.03 -4.59 -5.99
C MET A 5 -82.87 -5.11 -6.88
N ARG A 6 -82.27 -6.24 -6.45
CA ARG A 6 -82.21 -7.56 -7.09
C ARG A 6 -81.50 -7.76 -8.43
N ASN A 7 -80.51 -8.64 -8.25
CA ASN A 7 -79.84 -9.62 -9.14
C ASN A 7 -80.69 -10.20 -10.31
N PRO A 8 -80.01 -10.79 -11.33
CA PRO A 8 -79.21 -12.00 -11.14
C PRO A 8 -78.05 -12.18 -12.11
N LEU A 9 -77.16 -13.09 -11.70
CA LEU A 9 -76.12 -13.80 -12.49
C LEU A 9 -76.81 -14.58 -13.70
N PRO A 10 -76.04 -14.94 -14.76
CA PRO A 10 -75.14 -16.11 -14.66
C PRO A 10 -73.89 -16.18 -15.58
N THR A 11 -73.01 -17.08 -15.16
CA THR A 11 -72.26 -18.15 -15.85
C THR A 11 -70.96 -17.88 -16.64
N ARG A 12 -69.92 -18.56 -16.11
CA ARG A 12 -68.90 -19.37 -16.79
C ARG A 12 -67.98 -18.72 -17.82
N GLY A 13 -66.70 -18.70 -17.47
CA GLY A 13 -65.64 -18.55 -18.43
C GLY A 13 -64.24 -18.65 -17.82
N LEU A 14 -63.67 -19.82 -17.80
CA LEU A 14 -62.24 -20.22 -17.81
C LEU A 14 -61.23 -19.41 -17.00
N ALA A 15 -60.82 -20.02 -15.92
CA ALA A 15 -59.53 -19.76 -15.25
C ALA A 15 -58.36 -20.00 -16.20
N ARG A 16 -57.60 -18.95 -16.54
CA ARG A 16 -56.24 -19.06 -17.04
C ARG A 16 -55.31 -18.74 -15.86
N VAL A 17 -54.78 -19.77 -15.26
CA VAL A 17 -53.66 -19.68 -14.31
C VAL A 17 -52.41 -19.29 -15.10
N LEU A 18 -52.02 -18.02 -15.03
CA LEU A 18 -50.67 -17.57 -15.42
C LEU A 18 -49.70 -17.91 -14.28
N ALA A 19 -48.99 -19.01 -14.44
CA ALA A 19 -47.84 -19.32 -13.62
C ALA A 19 -46.72 -18.33 -13.98
N LEU A 20 -46.55 -17.28 -13.16
CA LEU A 20 -45.38 -16.39 -13.18
C LEU A 20 -44.24 -17.15 -12.51
N THR A 21 -43.42 -17.83 -13.31
CA THR A 21 -42.12 -18.36 -12.87
C THR A 21 -41.19 -17.17 -12.67
N ALA A 22 -41.07 -16.73 -11.42
CA ALA A 22 -40.02 -15.79 -11.01
C ALA A 22 -38.64 -16.49 -11.15
N LEU A 23 -37.96 -16.21 -12.24
CA LEU A 23 -36.56 -16.54 -12.39
C LEU A 23 -35.80 -15.63 -11.41
N ILE A 24 -35.56 -16.11 -10.19
CA ILE A 24 -34.58 -15.51 -9.29
C ILE A 24 -33.22 -15.82 -9.91
N GLY A 25 -32.71 -14.87 -10.69
CA GLY A 25 -31.34 -14.89 -11.14
C GLY A 25 -30.44 -14.84 -9.89
N LEU A 26 -29.86 -15.98 -9.49
CA LEU A 26 -28.73 -16.01 -8.61
C LEU A 26 -27.62 -15.21 -9.32
N VAL A 27 -27.44 -13.96 -8.91
CA VAL A 27 -26.20 -13.23 -9.17
C VAL A 27 -25.13 -13.94 -8.34
N ALA A 28 -24.50 -14.95 -8.94
CA ALA A 28 -23.29 -15.56 -8.38
C ALA A 28 -22.27 -14.44 -8.30
N THR A 29 -22.09 -13.87 -7.11
CA THR A 29 -20.88 -13.09 -6.81
C THR A 29 -19.70 -13.98 -7.15
N PRO A 30 -18.74 -13.55 -7.98
CA PRO A 30 -17.58 -14.35 -8.26
C PRO A 30 -16.87 -14.61 -6.93
N ALA A 31 -16.98 -15.82 -6.39
CA ALA A 31 -16.13 -16.30 -5.33
C ALA A 31 -14.74 -16.40 -5.96
N PHE A 32 -13.88 -15.43 -5.66
CA PHE A 32 -12.48 -15.51 -6.08
C PHE A 32 -11.90 -16.76 -5.45
N ALA A 33 -11.46 -17.69 -6.30
CA ALA A 33 -10.92 -18.96 -5.83
C ALA A 33 -9.66 -18.70 -5.02
N LYS A 34 -9.63 -19.20 -3.79
CA LYS A 34 -8.43 -19.23 -2.95
C LYS A 34 -7.30 -19.94 -3.70
N VAL A 35 -6.06 -19.60 -3.36
CA VAL A 35 -4.89 -20.29 -3.91
C VAL A 35 -4.95 -21.78 -3.55
N SER A 36 -4.82 -22.66 -4.55
CA SER A 36 -4.81 -24.10 -4.28
C SER A 36 -3.53 -24.54 -3.55
N PRO A 37 -3.53 -25.68 -2.83
CA PRO A 37 -2.31 -26.22 -2.20
C PRO A 37 -1.15 -26.40 -3.18
N ASP A 38 -1.43 -26.86 -4.41
CA ASP A 38 -0.42 -27.04 -5.46
C ASP A 38 0.17 -25.69 -5.94
N GLU A 39 -0.66 -24.69 -6.01
CA GLU A 39 -0.23 -23.33 -6.34
C GLU A 39 0.60 -22.72 -5.21
N ALA A 40 0.20 -22.92 -3.95
CA ALA A 40 0.96 -22.50 -2.77
C ALA A 40 2.31 -23.23 -2.65
N ALA A 41 2.40 -24.50 -3.10
CA ALA A 41 3.66 -25.25 -3.11
C ALA A 41 4.74 -24.59 -4.00
N LYS A 42 4.37 -23.74 -4.95
CA LYS A 42 5.31 -22.97 -5.78
C LYS A 42 6.17 -22.01 -4.96
N LEU A 43 5.73 -21.56 -3.77
CA LEU A 43 6.50 -20.72 -2.86
C LEU A 43 7.81 -21.38 -2.39
N LYS A 44 7.92 -22.69 -2.50
CA LYS A 44 9.15 -23.46 -2.16
C LYS A 44 10.07 -23.68 -3.35
N THR A 45 9.60 -23.49 -4.58
CA THR A 45 10.30 -23.91 -5.79
C THR A 45 10.49 -22.75 -6.78
N MET A 46 9.46 -22.42 -7.53
CA MET A 46 9.51 -21.41 -8.60
C MET A 46 9.41 -19.98 -8.08
N LEU A 47 8.72 -19.80 -6.96
CA LEU A 47 8.57 -18.52 -6.31
C LEU A 47 9.49 -18.42 -5.08
N THR A 48 9.76 -17.19 -4.67
CA THR A 48 10.35 -16.92 -3.35
C THR A 48 9.32 -17.24 -2.27
N PRO A 49 9.72 -17.36 -1.00
CA PRO A 49 8.76 -17.61 0.08
C PRO A 49 7.69 -16.51 0.26
N VAL A 50 7.87 -15.33 -0.35
CA VAL A 50 6.90 -14.24 -0.31
C VAL A 50 6.12 -14.06 -1.62
N GLY A 51 6.36 -14.92 -2.62
CA GLY A 51 5.57 -14.98 -3.85
C GLY A 51 6.19 -14.28 -5.06
N ALA A 52 7.39 -13.73 -4.93
CA ALA A 52 8.14 -13.18 -6.05
C ALA A 52 8.66 -14.28 -6.98
N GLU A 53 8.87 -13.98 -8.26
CA GLU A 53 9.54 -14.91 -9.16
C GLU A 53 11.00 -15.13 -8.73
N ARG A 54 11.35 -16.38 -8.41
CA ARG A 54 12.70 -16.71 -7.92
C ARG A 54 13.77 -16.55 -9.00
N GLY A 55 13.45 -16.88 -10.25
CA GLY A 55 14.37 -16.86 -11.37
C GLY A 55 14.80 -15.47 -11.81
N ALA A 56 15.92 -15.41 -12.55
CA ALA A 56 16.36 -14.19 -13.22
C ALA A 56 15.39 -13.78 -14.34
N SER A 57 15.42 -12.49 -14.74
CA SER A 57 14.79 -12.04 -15.99
C SER A 57 15.44 -12.67 -17.20
N LYS A 58 14.76 -12.69 -18.34
CA LYS A 58 15.26 -13.30 -19.57
C LYS A 58 16.59 -12.72 -20.04
N ASP A 59 16.78 -11.44 -19.82
CA ASP A 59 18.00 -10.69 -20.19
C ASP A 59 19.06 -10.66 -19.06
N GLY A 60 18.74 -11.26 -17.90
CA GLY A 60 19.62 -11.29 -16.73
C GLY A 60 19.74 -9.97 -15.98
N THR A 61 19.00 -8.92 -16.37
CA THR A 61 19.04 -7.62 -15.68
C THR A 61 18.55 -7.72 -14.25
N ILE A 62 17.45 -8.45 -14.02
CA ILE A 62 16.97 -8.81 -12.68
C ILE A 62 17.59 -10.17 -12.34
N PRO A 63 18.48 -10.27 -11.35
CA PRO A 63 19.15 -11.53 -11.01
C PRO A 63 18.17 -12.49 -10.33
N LYS A 64 18.53 -13.78 -10.30
CA LYS A 64 17.87 -14.77 -9.46
C LYS A 64 17.94 -14.35 -8.00
N TRP A 65 16.86 -14.59 -7.24
CA TRP A 65 16.86 -14.36 -5.80
C TRP A 65 17.67 -15.45 -5.07
N GLU A 66 18.66 -15.03 -4.28
CA GLU A 66 19.59 -15.92 -3.57
C GLU A 66 19.41 -15.85 -2.04
N GLY A 67 18.23 -15.45 -1.56
CA GLY A 67 17.92 -15.38 -0.14
C GLY A 67 17.90 -13.96 0.43
N GLY A 68 18.27 -12.95 -0.36
CA GLY A 68 18.27 -11.54 0.08
C GLY A 68 19.38 -11.21 1.08
N LEU A 69 19.21 -10.09 1.76
CA LEU A 69 20.17 -9.61 2.77
C LEU A 69 19.74 -10.13 4.16
N THR A 70 20.27 -11.27 4.57
CA THR A 70 19.86 -11.97 5.81
C THR A 70 20.62 -11.51 7.06
N LYS A 71 21.69 -10.72 6.90
CA LYS A 71 22.48 -10.19 8.00
C LYS A 71 22.65 -8.67 7.84
N PRO A 72 22.65 -7.93 8.94
CA PRO A 72 22.99 -6.50 8.89
C PRO A 72 24.35 -6.30 8.23
N PRO A 73 24.50 -5.26 7.38
CA PRO A 73 25.82 -4.92 6.81
C PRO A 73 26.83 -4.59 7.93
N ALA A 74 28.11 -4.89 7.70
CA ALA A 74 29.18 -4.65 8.69
C ALA A 74 29.27 -3.18 9.14
N CYS A 75 28.82 -2.24 8.32
CA CYS A 75 28.78 -0.82 8.66
C CYS A 75 27.61 -0.42 9.57
N PHE A 76 26.61 -1.28 9.79
CA PHE A 76 25.47 -0.97 10.65
C PHE A 76 25.85 -1.11 12.14
N LYS A 77 25.64 -0.06 12.91
CA LYS A 77 26.05 0.03 14.32
C LYS A 77 24.99 -0.44 15.34
N GLY A 78 23.88 -0.97 14.86
CA GLY A 78 22.79 -1.46 15.72
C GLY A 78 21.58 -0.53 15.82
N ALA A 79 20.59 -0.92 16.62
CA ALA A 79 19.36 -0.16 16.82
C ALA A 79 19.65 1.25 17.32
N GLY A 80 18.89 2.22 16.82
CA GLY A 80 19.07 3.65 17.13
C GLY A 80 20.15 4.35 16.31
N SER A 81 20.95 3.62 15.51
CA SER A 81 21.87 4.20 14.55
C SER A 81 21.22 4.43 13.20
N TRP A 82 21.82 5.33 12.40
CA TRP A 82 21.45 5.50 11.00
C TRP A 82 21.78 4.23 10.20
N TYR A 83 20.94 3.90 9.23
CA TYR A 83 21.26 2.85 8.28
C TYR A 83 22.41 3.29 7.38
N CYS A 84 23.41 2.44 7.26
CA CYS A 84 24.50 2.66 6.32
C CYS A 84 24.15 2.08 4.94
N ASP A 85 24.76 2.64 3.90
CA ASP A 85 24.61 2.14 2.54
C ASP A 85 25.57 0.96 2.29
N PRO A 86 25.07 -0.29 2.17
CA PRO A 86 25.91 -1.45 1.87
C PRO A 86 26.39 -1.46 0.41
N PHE A 87 25.82 -0.62 -0.44
CA PHE A 87 26.07 -0.54 -1.88
C PHE A 87 26.67 0.79 -2.32
N GLY A 88 27.21 1.56 -1.41
CA GLY A 88 27.76 2.89 -1.68
C GLY A 88 28.92 2.92 -2.69
N ALA A 89 29.56 1.76 -2.95
CA ALA A 89 30.57 1.61 -3.99
C ALA A 89 30.00 1.40 -5.40
N ASP A 90 28.69 1.08 -5.53
CA ASP A 90 28.06 0.89 -6.83
C ASP A 90 28.07 2.19 -7.63
N LYS A 91 28.23 2.04 -8.95
CA LYS A 91 28.11 3.15 -9.90
C LYS A 91 26.86 2.96 -10.73
N PRO A 92 26.20 4.04 -11.19
CA PRO A 92 25.12 3.94 -12.15
C PRO A 92 25.59 3.18 -13.39
N LYS A 93 24.80 2.22 -13.86
CA LYS A 93 25.01 1.55 -15.14
C LYS A 93 24.74 2.50 -16.30
N PHE A 94 23.70 3.32 -16.15
CA PHE A 94 23.33 4.39 -17.07
C PHE A 94 22.42 5.39 -16.38
N THR A 95 22.22 6.52 -17.02
CA THR A 95 21.28 7.56 -16.55
C THR A 95 20.20 7.77 -17.60
N ILE A 96 18.94 7.69 -17.18
CA ILE A 96 17.79 8.06 -18.01
C ILE A 96 17.62 9.57 -17.91
N THR A 97 17.55 10.22 -19.06
CA THR A 97 17.35 11.66 -19.23
C THR A 97 16.25 11.90 -20.27
N LYS A 98 15.83 13.16 -20.45
CA LYS A 98 14.91 13.55 -21.52
C LYS A 98 15.39 13.11 -22.91
N ALA A 99 16.71 13.08 -23.14
CA ALA A 99 17.30 12.76 -24.43
C ALA A 99 17.19 11.28 -24.84
N ASN A 100 17.18 10.36 -23.84
CA ASN A 100 17.12 8.91 -24.10
C ASN A 100 15.87 8.24 -23.54
N LEU A 101 14.90 9.04 -23.06
CA LEU A 101 13.67 8.57 -22.40
C LEU A 101 12.91 7.51 -23.21
N ASP A 102 12.86 7.69 -24.53
CA ASP A 102 12.07 6.84 -25.41
C ASP A 102 12.51 5.37 -25.39
N GLN A 103 13.79 5.12 -25.13
CA GLN A 103 14.35 3.76 -25.02
C GLN A 103 13.84 3.01 -23.81
N TYR A 104 13.36 3.72 -22.77
CA TYR A 104 12.99 3.16 -21.48
C TYR A 104 11.50 3.32 -21.13
N LYS A 105 10.69 3.90 -22.00
CA LYS A 105 9.28 4.22 -21.74
C LYS A 105 8.46 3.07 -21.18
N VAL A 106 8.71 1.86 -21.65
CA VAL A 106 7.96 0.66 -21.24
C VAL A 106 8.20 0.27 -19.77
N ASN A 107 9.36 0.66 -19.24
CA ASN A 107 9.79 0.37 -17.86
C ASN A 107 9.60 1.57 -16.92
N LEU A 108 8.98 2.66 -17.37
CA LEU A 108 8.72 3.85 -16.57
C LEU A 108 7.26 3.94 -16.16
N THR A 109 7.04 4.35 -14.91
CA THR A 109 5.70 4.65 -14.40
C THR A 109 5.13 5.90 -15.08
N ASP A 110 3.80 6.04 -15.08
CA ASP A 110 3.14 7.25 -15.59
C ASP A 110 3.62 8.51 -14.86
N GLY A 111 3.84 8.42 -13.54
CA GLY A 111 4.37 9.52 -12.75
C GLY A 111 5.80 9.92 -13.15
N GLN A 112 6.69 8.96 -13.40
CA GLN A 112 8.05 9.24 -13.87
C GLN A 112 8.03 9.89 -15.26
N ARG A 113 7.19 9.40 -16.19
CA ARG A 113 7.02 10.03 -17.50
C ARG A 113 6.51 11.47 -17.39
N ALA A 114 5.57 11.73 -16.49
CA ALA A 114 5.07 13.07 -16.21
C ALA A 114 6.17 14.00 -15.64
N LEU A 115 7.05 13.47 -14.76
CA LEU A 115 8.19 14.21 -14.25
C LEU A 115 9.17 14.59 -15.37
N PHE A 116 9.50 13.66 -16.28
CA PHE A 116 10.32 13.97 -17.46
C PHE A 116 9.67 14.99 -18.40
N ALA A 117 8.35 14.89 -18.61
CA ALA A 117 7.63 15.83 -19.45
C ALA A 117 7.65 17.25 -18.87
N LYS A 118 7.52 17.38 -17.54
CA LYS A 118 7.43 18.68 -16.87
C LYS A 118 8.79 19.26 -16.46
N TYR A 119 9.73 18.41 -16.05
CA TYR A 119 11.00 18.81 -15.45
C TYR A 119 12.22 18.15 -16.09
N GLY A 120 12.11 17.71 -17.35
CA GLY A 120 13.16 16.92 -18.03
C GLY A 120 14.50 17.60 -18.19
N ASP A 121 14.57 18.92 -17.99
CA ASP A 121 15.84 19.65 -18.03
C ASP A 121 16.65 19.50 -16.73
N THR A 122 16.00 19.13 -15.63
CA THR A 122 16.61 18.94 -14.30
C THR A 122 16.40 17.53 -13.74
N TYR A 123 15.34 16.84 -14.17
CA TYR A 123 15.01 15.50 -13.72
C TYR A 123 15.75 14.43 -14.51
N LYS A 124 16.35 13.50 -13.81
CA LYS A 124 17.03 12.33 -14.36
C LYS A 124 16.86 11.13 -13.44
N MET A 125 17.14 9.94 -13.91
CA MET A 125 17.14 8.72 -13.11
C MET A 125 18.47 7.98 -13.25
N ASN A 126 19.24 7.88 -12.20
CA ASN A 126 20.46 7.09 -12.15
C ASN A 126 20.09 5.63 -11.90
N VAL A 127 20.27 4.77 -12.88
CA VAL A 127 19.92 3.35 -12.81
C VAL A 127 21.15 2.53 -12.44
N TYR A 128 20.97 1.71 -11.41
CA TYR A 128 22.01 0.84 -10.86
C TYR A 128 21.72 -0.63 -11.14
N GLN A 129 22.68 -1.48 -10.83
CA GLN A 129 22.48 -2.91 -10.84
C GLN A 129 21.37 -3.31 -9.85
N THR A 130 20.44 -4.12 -10.31
CA THR A 130 19.38 -4.69 -9.48
C THR A 130 19.96 -5.59 -8.39
N ARG A 131 19.57 -5.32 -7.15
CA ARG A 131 19.96 -6.09 -5.98
C ARG A 131 18.71 -6.49 -5.21
N ARG A 132 18.39 -7.78 -5.27
CA ARG A 132 17.21 -8.34 -4.59
C ARG A 132 17.56 -8.59 -3.13
N THR A 133 17.35 -7.58 -2.30
CA THR A 133 17.74 -7.57 -0.88
C THR A 133 16.65 -8.06 0.07
N GLY A 134 15.42 -8.24 -0.42
CA GLY A 134 14.28 -8.70 0.39
C GLY A 134 14.56 -10.03 1.08
N ALA A 135 14.50 -10.05 2.40
CA ALA A 135 14.67 -11.23 3.24
C ALA A 135 13.86 -11.06 4.54
N PHE A 136 13.27 -12.15 5.01
CA PHE A 136 12.47 -12.18 6.23
C PHE A 136 12.87 -13.35 7.13
N PRO A 137 12.56 -13.28 8.44
CA PRO A 137 12.75 -14.43 9.33
C PRO A 137 11.94 -15.64 8.90
N GLU A 138 12.43 -16.85 9.18
CA GLU A 138 11.78 -18.11 8.75
C GLU A 138 10.31 -18.20 9.19
N PHE A 139 9.98 -17.78 10.40
CA PHE A 139 8.58 -17.83 10.87
C PHE A 139 7.63 -16.96 10.03
N VAL A 140 8.15 -15.91 9.36
CA VAL A 140 7.38 -15.08 8.41
C VAL A 140 7.12 -15.85 7.12
N TYR A 141 8.11 -16.60 6.65
CA TYR A 141 7.94 -17.47 5.47
C TYR A 141 6.95 -18.61 5.74
N GLU A 142 7.04 -19.25 6.90
CA GLU A 142 6.08 -20.27 7.32
C GLU A 142 4.65 -19.72 7.41
N ALA A 143 4.49 -18.52 7.99
CA ALA A 143 3.20 -17.85 8.07
C ALA A 143 2.67 -17.46 6.68
N THR A 144 3.52 -16.93 5.81
CA THR A 144 3.17 -16.59 4.42
C THR A 144 2.66 -17.80 3.65
N ALA A 145 3.31 -18.97 3.81
CA ALA A 145 2.86 -20.22 3.19
C ALA A 145 1.47 -20.67 3.68
N LYS A 146 1.16 -20.45 4.96
CA LYS A 146 -0.18 -20.71 5.53
C LYS A 146 -1.19 -19.69 4.99
N ASN A 147 -0.83 -18.40 5.00
CA ASN A 147 -1.69 -17.32 4.51
C ASN A 147 -2.09 -17.52 3.05
N ALA A 148 -1.21 -18.11 2.21
CA ALA A 148 -1.50 -18.38 0.80
C ALA A 148 -2.79 -19.18 0.60
N VAL A 149 -3.13 -20.09 1.50
CA VAL A 149 -4.33 -20.94 1.43
C VAL A 149 -5.46 -20.48 2.35
N SER A 150 -5.14 -19.78 3.44
CA SER A 150 -6.14 -19.35 4.43
C SER A 150 -6.57 -17.88 4.27
N GLY A 151 -5.71 -17.04 3.71
CA GLY A 151 -5.98 -15.61 3.52
C GLY A 151 -7.21 -15.37 2.64
N GLU A 152 -8.02 -14.40 3.02
CA GLU A 152 -9.22 -14.03 2.29
C GLU A 152 -9.40 -12.52 2.31
N ALA A 153 -9.50 -11.93 1.11
CA ALA A 153 -9.92 -10.55 0.91
C ALA A 153 -11.46 -10.51 0.91
N ALA A 154 -12.05 -10.58 2.10
CA ALA A 154 -13.49 -10.67 2.32
C ALA A 154 -14.22 -9.34 2.06
N ASN A 155 -15.55 -9.37 2.06
CA ASN A 155 -16.41 -8.19 1.87
C ASN A 155 -16.06 -7.39 0.61
N GLY A 156 -15.87 -8.08 -0.53
CA GLY A 156 -15.49 -7.43 -1.77
C GLY A 156 -14.05 -6.87 -1.77
N GLY A 157 -13.19 -7.36 -0.89
CA GLY A 157 -11.80 -6.95 -0.73
C GLY A 157 -11.58 -5.88 0.35
N GLU A 158 -12.61 -5.54 1.12
CA GLU A 158 -12.54 -4.48 2.15
C GLU A 158 -12.10 -5.00 3.52
N ALA A 159 -12.01 -6.31 3.68
CA ALA A 159 -11.56 -6.96 4.90
C ALA A 159 -10.46 -7.98 4.64
N LEU A 160 -9.51 -8.10 5.56
CA LEU A 160 -8.49 -9.14 5.57
C LEU A 160 -8.83 -10.15 6.67
N ASN A 161 -9.16 -11.37 6.26
CA ASN A 161 -9.44 -12.49 7.14
C ASN A 161 -8.44 -13.64 6.95
N GLY A 162 -8.32 -14.52 7.92
CA GLY A 162 -7.58 -15.78 7.84
C GLY A 162 -6.07 -15.68 7.66
N ALA A 163 -5.50 -14.48 7.76
CA ALA A 163 -4.05 -14.24 7.66
C ALA A 163 -3.51 -13.58 8.94
N THR A 164 -2.33 -14.01 9.36
CA THR A 164 -1.53 -13.40 10.42
C THR A 164 -0.06 -13.56 10.09
N VAL A 165 0.76 -12.61 10.47
CA VAL A 165 2.20 -12.62 10.23
C VAL A 165 2.54 -12.83 8.74
N GLY A 166 3.57 -12.25 8.22
CA GLY A 166 3.98 -12.44 6.84
C GLY A 166 3.03 -11.82 5.80
N ILE A 167 3.22 -12.22 4.56
CA ILE A 167 2.48 -11.66 3.43
C ILE A 167 1.09 -12.31 3.37
N PRO A 168 0.00 -11.53 3.39
CA PRO A 168 -1.36 -12.08 3.33
C PRO A 168 -1.67 -12.87 2.06
N PHE A 169 -1.24 -12.35 0.90
CA PHE A 169 -1.56 -12.89 -0.42
C PHE A 169 -0.31 -13.00 -1.29
N PRO A 170 0.59 -13.98 -1.04
CA PRO A 170 1.85 -14.09 -1.81
C PRO A 170 1.64 -14.37 -3.29
N ILE A 171 0.47 -14.88 -3.66
CA ILE A 171 0.06 -15.15 -5.05
C ILE A 171 -1.26 -14.40 -5.31
N PRO A 172 -1.24 -13.09 -5.50
CA PRO A 172 -2.45 -12.30 -5.60
C PRO A 172 -3.25 -12.60 -6.87
N LYS A 173 -4.56 -12.64 -6.75
CA LYS A 173 -5.54 -12.90 -7.82
C LYS A 173 -6.41 -11.67 -8.12
N THR A 174 -6.58 -10.79 -7.15
CA THR A 174 -7.44 -9.58 -7.25
C THR A 174 -6.65 -8.31 -7.01
N GLY A 175 -7.21 -7.17 -7.38
CA GLY A 175 -6.53 -5.89 -7.19
C GLY A 175 -6.40 -5.46 -5.73
N ASN A 176 -7.28 -5.93 -4.85
CA ASN A 176 -7.21 -5.63 -3.42
C ASN A 176 -6.05 -6.36 -2.71
N GLU A 177 -5.72 -7.56 -3.16
CA GLU A 177 -4.74 -8.42 -2.48
C GLU A 177 -3.33 -7.82 -2.41
N PRO A 178 -2.74 -7.26 -3.49
CA PRO A 178 -1.45 -6.56 -3.37
C PRO A 178 -1.53 -5.33 -2.47
N ILE A 179 -2.70 -4.67 -2.38
CA ILE A 179 -2.89 -3.54 -1.46
C ILE A 179 -2.85 -4.01 -0.01
N TRP A 180 -3.48 -5.15 0.30
CA TRP A 180 -3.37 -5.77 1.62
C TRP A 180 -1.95 -6.22 1.93
N ASN A 181 -1.21 -6.77 0.95
CA ASN A 181 0.21 -7.09 1.11
C ASN A 181 1.01 -5.85 1.48
N HIS A 182 0.80 -4.73 0.78
CA HIS A 182 1.45 -3.47 1.11
C HIS A 182 1.10 -2.99 2.54
N LYS A 183 -0.17 -3.02 2.93
CA LYS A 183 -0.63 -2.56 4.25
C LYS A 183 -0.08 -3.41 5.41
N PHE A 184 -0.02 -4.73 5.23
CA PHE A 184 0.36 -5.70 6.25
C PHE A 184 1.67 -6.44 5.94
N ARG A 185 2.57 -5.82 5.15
CA ARG A 185 3.92 -6.35 4.96
C ARG A 185 4.66 -6.42 6.30
N TYR A 186 5.47 -7.44 6.48
CA TYR A 186 6.27 -7.59 7.70
C TYR A 186 7.30 -6.46 7.83
N ARG A 187 7.31 -5.78 8.97
CA ARG A 187 8.22 -4.68 9.32
C ARG A 187 8.83 -4.86 10.72
N GLY A 188 8.76 -6.05 11.27
CA GLY A 188 9.04 -6.32 12.67
C GLY A 188 7.83 -6.03 13.55
N VAL A 189 7.95 -6.28 14.85
CA VAL A 189 6.84 -6.13 15.81
C VAL A 189 6.60 -4.70 16.28
N GLY A 190 7.53 -3.80 16.03
CA GLY A 190 7.39 -2.39 16.39
C GLY A 190 8.47 -1.51 15.78
N ILE A 191 8.13 -0.23 15.65
CA ILE A 191 9.00 0.83 15.16
C ILE A 191 8.93 1.99 16.14
N ASP A 192 10.11 2.55 16.45
CA ASP A 192 10.26 3.83 17.10
C ASP A 192 11.19 4.66 16.20
N ARG A 193 10.65 5.74 15.59
CA ARG A 193 11.42 6.52 14.61
C ARG A 193 11.10 8.00 14.65
N TRP A 194 12.09 8.78 14.26
CA TRP A 194 11.94 10.21 13.96
C TRP A 194 12.01 10.41 12.46
N ASN A 195 11.05 11.14 11.93
CA ASN A 195 11.02 11.50 10.52
C ASN A 195 10.69 12.98 10.33
N VAL A 196 10.91 13.45 9.12
CA VAL A 196 10.61 14.83 8.74
C VAL A 196 9.81 14.80 7.45
N GLN A 197 8.69 15.51 7.46
CA GLN A 197 7.89 15.78 6.28
C GLN A 197 8.22 17.18 5.76
N ALA A 198 8.62 17.25 4.50
CA ALA A 198 8.93 18.52 3.82
C ALA A 198 7.82 18.86 2.83
N ALA A 199 7.09 19.95 3.07
CA ALA A 199 6.15 20.52 2.12
C ALA A 199 6.88 21.60 1.32
N VAL A 200 7.14 21.32 0.03
CA VAL A 200 7.89 22.23 -0.85
C VAL A 200 6.94 23.13 -1.61
N THR A 201 7.17 24.43 -1.53
CA THR A 201 6.38 25.44 -2.23
C THR A 201 6.81 25.59 -3.70
N THR A 202 6.02 26.31 -4.49
CA THR A 202 6.34 26.60 -5.89
C THR A 202 7.57 27.51 -6.05
N SER A 203 7.95 28.28 -5.01
CA SER A 203 9.20 29.05 -4.97
C SER A 203 10.44 28.16 -4.72
N GLY A 204 10.23 26.99 -4.11
CA GLY A 204 11.31 26.06 -3.72
C GLY A 204 11.62 26.09 -2.23
N ASP A 205 10.95 26.97 -1.46
CA ASP A 205 11.02 26.94 0.00
C ASP A 205 10.35 25.70 0.55
N SER A 206 10.74 25.23 1.72
CA SER A 206 10.17 24.06 2.35
C SER A 206 9.75 24.30 3.80
N ASN A 207 8.52 23.86 4.12
CA ASN A 207 8.04 23.77 5.49
C ASN A 207 8.35 22.38 6.03
N LEU A 208 9.16 22.32 7.11
CA LEU A 208 9.56 21.07 7.72
C LEU A 208 8.69 20.76 8.94
N THR A 209 8.03 19.61 8.94
CA THR A 209 7.30 19.08 10.09
C THR A 209 8.07 17.88 10.63
N LYS A 210 8.60 17.99 11.86
CA LYS A 210 9.31 16.89 12.53
C LYS A 210 8.34 16.07 13.34
N ILE A 211 8.43 14.77 13.23
CA ILE A 211 7.47 13.82 13.79
C ILE A 211 8.25 12.69 14.46
N HIS A 212 7.82 12.34 15.67
CA HIS A 212 8.20 11.10 16.36
C HIS A 212 7.06 10.11 16.19
N GLU A 213 7.33 8.93 15.68
CA GLU A 213 6.35 7.87 15.43
C GLU A 213 6.71 6.61 16.21
N GLN A 214 5.69 6.05 16.85
CA GLN A 214 5.74 4.78 17.56
C GLN A 214 4.65 3.87 17.00
N VAL A 215 5.06 2.71 16.51
CA VAL A 215 4.14 1.77 15.87
C VAL A 215 4.31 0.39 16.51
N LYS A 216 3.20 -0.26 16.82
CA LYS A 216 3.17 -1.67 17.20
C LYS A 216 2.38 -2.43 16.14
N PHE A 217 3.05 -3.34 15.47
CA PHE A 217 2.44 -4.24 14.49
C PHE A 217 1.98 -5.51 15.21
N LEU A 218 0.74 -5.51 15.66
CA LEU A 218 0.17 -6.69 16.32
C LEU A 218 0.11 -7.87 15.36
N TYR A 219 -0.24 -7.60 14.10
CA TYR A 219 -0.28 -8.57 13.03
C TYR A 219 1.05 -9.35 12.90
N ASP A 220 2.19 -8.68 13.07
CA ASP A 220 3.54 -9.25 12.89
C ASP A 220 4.08 -9.99 14.13
N THR A 221 3.27 -10.13 15.17
CA THR A 221 3.68 -10.83 16.41
C THR A 221 3.76 -12.33 16.16
N LYS A 222 4.94 -12.93 16.37
CA LYS A 222 5.14 -14.36 16.18
C LYS A 222 4.14 -15.18 16.99
N GLY A 223 3.41 -16.06 16.31
CA GLY A 223 2.44 -16.97 16.92
C GLY A 223 1.09 -16.36 17.26
N ILE A 224 0.83 -15.09 16.89
CA ILE A 224 -0.48 -14.48 17.08
C ILE A 224 -1.55 -15.17 16.25
N THR A 225 -2.76 -15.28 16.82
CA THR A 225 -3.92 -15.81 16.09
C THR A 225 -4.89 -14.70 15.69
N PRO A 226 -5.77 -14.93 14.69
CA PRO A 226 -6.80 -13.96 14.31
C PRO A 226 -7.70 -13.53 15.48
N GLU A 227 -8.02 -14.44 16.39
CA GLU A 227 -8.84 -14.18 17.57
C GLU A 227 -8.13 -13.22 18.55
N GLN A 228 -6.82 -13.42 18.74
CA GLN A 228 -5.99 -12.55 19.60
C GLN A 228 -5.82 -11.16 19.01
N LEU A 229 -5.82 -11.02 17.68
CA LEU A 229 -5.80 -9.70 17.00
C LEU A 229 -7.07 -8.90 17.28
N ASN A 230 -8.20 -9.57 17.54
CA ASN A 230 -9.47 -8.91 17.79
C ASN A 230 -9.75 -7.75 16.83
N ASN A 231 -9.58 -8.03 15.55
CA ASN A 231 -9.74 -7.09 14.43
C ASN A 231 -8.76 -5.89 14.40
N VAL A 232 -7.75 -5.82 15.26
CA VAL A 232 -6.77 -4.71 15.25
C VAL A 232 -5.39 -5.24 14.87
N GLY A 233 -4.90 -4.84 13.70
CA GLY A 233 -3.60 -5.27 13.20
C GLY A 233 -2.44 -4.35 13.60
N ILE A 234 -2.71 -3.04 13.78
CA ILE A 234 -1.67 -2.03 14.01
C ILE A 234 -2.15 -1.00 15.03
N TYR A 235 -1.28 -0.67 15.98
CA TYR A 235 -1.36 0.56 16.78
C TYR A 235 -0.31 1.53 16.27
N PHE A 236 -0.74 2.74 15.93
CA PHE A 236 0.11 3.81 15.43
C PHE A 236 -0.07 5.06 16.27
N MET A 237 1.02 5.63 16.74
CA MET A 237 1.03 6.92 17.42
C MET A 237 2.08 7.82 16.79
N GLN A 238 1.70 9.07 16.51
CA GLN A 238 2.65 10.09 16.10
C GLN A 238 2.55 11.31 16.99
N THR A 239 3.69 11.91 17.31
CA THR A 239 3.81 13.18 18.03
C THR A 239 4.56 14.17 17.15
N VAL A 240 3.95 15.31 16.85
CA VAL A 240 4.63 16.40 16.16
C VAL A 240 5.57 17.10 17.13
N THR A 241 6.85 17.23 16.78
CA THR A 241 7.88 17.85 17.62
C THR A 241 8.32 19.23 17.11
N ALA A 242 8.07 19.53 15.85
CA ALA A 242 8.30 20.84 15.22
C ALA A 242 7.40 20.99 13.98
N PRO A 243 7.03 22.21 13.56
CA PRO A 243 7.38 23.52 14.14
C PRO A 243 6.58 23.83 15.42
N PRO A 244 6.94 24.88 16.18
CA PRO A 244 6.30 25.20 17.47
C PRO A 244 4.76 25.32 17.41
N ARG A 245 4.20 25.82 16.31
CA ARG A 245 2.73 25.94 16.10
C ARG A 245 2.00 24.59 16.10
N LEU A 246 2.70 23.48 15.84
CA LEU A 246 2.12 22.14 15.74
C LEU A 246 2.69 21.20 16.83
N ALA A 247 3.77 21.60 17.49
CA ALA A 247 4.46 20.77 18.47
C ALA A 247 3.53 20.36 19.62
N GLY A 248 3.62 19.09 20.02
CA GLY A 248 2.73 18.48 21.02
C GLY A 248 1.39 17.96 20.48
N THR A 249 1.09 18.14 19.19
CA THR A 249 -0.04 17.45 18.56
C THR A 249 0.24 15.95 18.51
N ILE A 250 -0.66 15.14 19.09
CA ILE A 250 -0.54 13.68 19.12
C ILE A 250 -1.72 13.09 18.34
N THR A 251 -1.43 12.11 17.50
CA THR A 251 -2.45 11.30 16.82
C THR A 251 -2.24 9.84 17.19
N LEU A 252 -3.29 9.17 17.66
CA LEU A 252 -3.32 7.74 17.93
C LEU A 252 -4.31 7.09 16.97
N VAL A 253 -3.88 5.99 16.34
CA VAL A 253 -4.72 5.21 15.42
C VAL A 253 -4.69 3.73 15.77
N HIS A 254 -5.86 3.12 15.82
CA HIS A 254 -6.02 1.68 15.82
C HIS A 254 -6.50 1.28 14.41
N GLU A 255 -5.64 0.60 13.66
CA GLU A 255 -5.93 0.15 12.31
C GLU A 255 -6.62 -1.20 12.35
N THR A 256 -7.85 -1.27 11.86
CA THR A 256 -8.64 -2.49 11.83
C THR A 256 -8.41 -3.27 10.53
N MET A 257 -8.52 -4.60 10.60
CA MET A 257 -8.36 -5.52 9.48
C MET A 257 -9.67 -5.70 8.69
N ASP A 258 -10.81 -5.77 9.37
CA ASP A 258 -12.14 -5.70 8.79
C ASP A 258 -12.74 -4.32 9.12
N GLN A 259 -12.62 -3.41 8.16
CA GLN A 259 -13.08 -2.04 8.30
C GLN A 259 -14.59 -1.88 8.04
N VAL A 260 -15.24 -2.90 7.46
CA VAL A 260 -16.71 -2.97 7.30
C VAL A 260 -17.34 -3.25 8.65
N LYS A 261 -16.80 -4.24 9.38
CA LYS A 261 -17.23 -4.59 10.72
C LYS A 261 -16.96 -3.47 11.71
N GLU A 262 -15.77 -2.93 11.68
CA GLU A 262 -15.31 -1.88 12.59
C GLU A 262 -14.35 -0.92 11.89
N PRO A 263 -14.77 0.32 11.58
CA PRO A 263 -13.90 1.31 10.98
C PRO A 263 -12.68 1.62 11.84
N ARG A 264 -11.61 2.08 11.19
CA ARG A 264 -10.43 2.63 11.87
C ARG A 264 -10.84 3.55 13.02
N ARG A 265 -10.21 3.40 14.17
CA ARG A 265 -10.37 4.29 15.32
C ARG A 265 -9.19 5.25 15.40
N ALA A 266 -9.48 6.55 15.45
CA ALA A 266 -8.46 7.58 15.56
C ALA A 266 -8.81 8.62 16.63
N TRP A 267 -7.79 9.09 17.32
CA TRP A 267 -7.88 10.16 18.32
C TRP A 267 -6.78 11.19 18.06
N GLN A 268 -7.09 12.43 18.32
CA GLN A 268 -6.14 13.53 18.24
C GLN A 268 -6.16 14.37 19.50
N TYR A 269 -4.99 14.58 20.10
CA TYR A 269 -4.77 15.56 21.14
C TYR A 269 -4.25 16.85 20.55
N ASN A 270 -4.90 17.98 20.89
CA ASN A 270 -4.45 19.29 20.49
C ASN A 270 -3.92 20.03 21.74
N PRO A 271 -2.61 20.39 21.79
CA PRO A 271 -2.00 21.02 22.96
C PRO A 271 -2.51 22.44 23.20
N GLY A 272 -2.86 23.20 22.14
CA GLY A 272 -3.40 24.55 22.27
C GLY A 272 -4.77 24.60 22.96
N GLN A 273 -5.60 23.59 22.71
CA GLN A 273 -6.92 23.41 23.33
C GLN A 273 -6.88 22.54 24.57
N ARG A 274 -5.78 21.81 24.80
CA ARG A 274 -5.64 20.77 25.86
C ARG A 274 -6.78 19.75 25.84
N ARG A 275 -7.24 19.38 24.64
CA ARG A 275 -8.37 18.48 24.44
C ARG A 275 -7.99 17.29 23.58
N LEU A 276 -8.41 16.12 24.05
CA LEU A 276 -8.45 14.89 23.26
C LEU A 276 -9.80 14.82 22.55
N ARG A 277 -9.77 14.61 21.26
CA ARG A 277 -10.97 14.39 20.43
C ARG A 277 -10.86 13.08 19.70
N ARG A 278 -11.95 12.34 19.62
CA ARG A 278 -12.06 11.27 18.64
C ARG A 278 -12.09 11.93 17.26
N ALA A 279 -11.30 11.43 16.33
CA ALA A 279 -11.27 11.87 14.94
C ALA A 279 -12.04 10.85 14.07
N PRO A 280 -13.39 10.79 14.16
CA PRO A 280 -14.18 9.71 13.59
C PRO A 280 -14.22 9.74 12.07
N ASN A 281 -13.98 10.91 11.47
CA ASN A 281 -14.13 11.13 10.05
C ASN A 281 -12.98 11.97 9.49
N VAL A 282 -11.77 11.52 9.69
CA VAL A 282 -10.70 12.02 8.85
C VAL A 282 -10.95 11.45 7.47
N GLY A 283 -11.60 12.21 6.60
CA GLY A 283 -11.83 11.80 5.21
C GLY A 283 -10.51 11.34 4.60
N TYR A 284 -10.57 10.31 3.78
CA TYR A 284 -9.36 9.74 3.16
C TYR A 284 -8.57 10.77 2.37
N ASP A 285 -9.26 11.73 1.74
CA ASP A 285 -8.72 12.81 0.94
C ASP A 285 -8.54 14.14 1.69
N ASN A 286 -8.77 14.17 3.01
CA ASN A 286 -8.41 15.32 3.81
C ASN A 286 -6.89 15.55 3.80
N PRO A 287 -6.42 16.81 3.91
CA PRO A 287 -5.00 17.10 4.03
C PRO A 287 -4.35 16.35 5.20
N GLY A 288 -3.23 15.71 4.95
CA GLY A 288 -2.43 15.04 5.98
C GLY A 288 -1.80 16.05 6.95
N THR A 289 -1.62 15.66 8.20
CA THR A 289 -0.99 16.50 9.22
C THR A 289 0.38 16.98 8.77
N GLY A 290 0.61 18.30 8.81
CA GLY A 290 1.88 18.93 8.45
C GLY A 290 2.28 18.81 6.98
N ALA A 291 1.33 18.49 6.09
CA ALA A 291 1.57 18.32 4.65
C ALA A 291 1.24 19.58 3.81
N ASP A 292 0.76 20.63 4.44
CA ASP A 292 0.33 21.87 3.78
C ASP A 292 -0.57 21.66 2.54
N GLY A 293 -1.44 20.63 2.61
CA GLY A 293 -2.34 20.25 1.52
C GLY A 293 -1.71 19.44 0.38
N LEU A 294 -0.41 19.17 0.41
CA LEU A 294 0.30 18.44 -0.66
C LEU A 294 0.15 16.92 -0.59
N ARG A 295 -0.45 16.39 0.47
CA ARG A 295 -0.68 14.97 0.68
C ARG A 295 -2.04 14.75 1.33
N THR A 296 -2.78 13.75 0.88
CA THR A 296 -3.99 13.28 1.55
C THR A 296 -3.65 12.34 2.72
N ASN A 297 -4.60 12.14 3.64
CA ASN A 297 -4.40 11.23 4.77
C ASN A 297 -4.13 9.79 4.33
N ASP A 298 -4.83 9.32 3.31
CA ASP A 298 -4.68 7.95 2.82
C ASP A 298 -3.40 7.72 1.97
N GLN A 299 -2.63 8.78 1.69
CA GLN A 299 -1.30 8.66 1.08
C GLN A 299 -0.17 8.45 2.10
N PHE A 300 -0.46 8.43 3.39
CA PHE A 300 0.55 8.05 4.38
C PHE A 300 1.05 6.63 4.09
N ASP A 301 2.37 6.43 4.16
CA ASP A 301 3.01 5.16 3.78
C ASP A 301 2.58 4.69 2.37
N MET A 302 2.55 5.60 1.40
CA MET A 302 2.07 5.43 0.02
C MET A 302 0.55 5.19 -0.09
N PHE A 303 0.00 4.25 0.66
CA PHE A 303 -1.43 4.03 0.83
C PHE A 303 -1.74 3.30 2.14
N ASN A 304 -2.60 3.91 2.96
CA ASN A 304 -3.11 3.30 4.19
C ASN A 304 -4.62 3.48 4.39
N GLY A 305 -5.33 3.92 3.36
CA GLY A 305 -6.80 4.06 3.39
C GLY A 305 -7.54 2.72 3.49
N ALA A 306 -8.84 2.79 3.74
CA ALA A 306 -9.74 1.68 3.45
C ALA A 306 -9.86 1.50 1.93
N THR A 307 -10.18 0.30 1.50
CA THR A 307 -10.28 -0.02 0.07
C THR A 307 -11.65 0.27 -0.53
N ASP A 308 -12.59 0.79 0.25
CA ASP A 308 -14.01 0.99 -0.04
C ASP A 308 -14.29 2.08 -1.11
N ARG A 309 -13.40 3.05 -1.27
CA ARG A 309 -13.60 4.19 -2.20
C ARG A 309 -13.30 3.86 -3.66
N TYR A 310 -12.60 2.75 -3.91
CA TYR A 310 -12.11 2.39 -5.23
C TYR A 310 -12.55 0.99 -5.63
N THR A 311 -12.72 0.79 -6.94
CA THR A 311 -12.63 -0.52 -7.55
C THR A 311 -11.17 -0.79 -7.88
N TRP A 312 -10.67 -1.95 -7.50
CA TRP A 312 -9.28 -2.34 -7.63
C TRP A 312 -9.12 -3.42 -8.69
N LYS A 313 -8.27 -3.16 -9.67
CA LYS A 313 -7.98 -4.09 -10.76
C LYS A 313 -6.52 -4.49 -10.74
N LEU A 314 -6.26 -5.79 -10.64
CA LEU A 314 -4.92 -6.34 -10.87
C LEU A 314 -4.65 -6.32 -12.37
N VAL A 315 -3.68 -5.49 -12.80
CA VAL A 315 -3.31 -5.38 -14.21
C VAL A 315 -2.34 -6.51 -14.60
N GLY A 316 -1.49 -6.92 -13.66
CA GLY A 316 -0.46 -7.94 -13.85
C GLY A 316 0.91 -7.48 -13.38
N LYS A 317 1.93 -8.23 -13.75
CA LYS A 317 3.34 -7.90 -13.44
C LYS A 317 3.98 -7.10 -14.57
N LYS A 318 4.89 -6.18 -14.21
CA LYS A 318 5.76 -5.46 -15.14
C LYS A 318 7.15 -5.33 -14.54
N GLU A 319 8.15 -5.21 -15.41
CA GLU A 319 9.50 -4.82 -15.03
C GLU A 319 9.60 -3.29 -15.12
N MET A 320 9.86 -2.63 -13.98
CA MET A 320 9.82 -1.18 -13.87
C MET A 320 11.06 -0.66 -13.13
N PHE A 321 11.57 0.49 -13.53
CA PHE A 321 12.57 1.20 -12.76
C PHE A 321 11.91 1.87 -11.55
N ILE A 322 12.20 1.36 -10.36
CA ILE A 322 11.65 1.86 -9.11
C ILE A 322 12.78 2.34 -8.19
N PRO A 323 12.51 3.28 -7.27
CA PRO A 323 13.44 3.60 -6.19
C PRO A 323 13.68 2.35 -5.36
N TYR A 324 14.94 1.93 -5.24
CA TYR A 324 15.32 0.73 -4.49
C TYR A 324 16.71 0.90 -3.90
N ASN A 325 16.94 0.40 -2.69
CA ASN A 325 18.22 0.54 -1.99
C ASN A 325 18.75 2.00 -1.94
N ALA A 326 17.84 2.99 -1.84
CA ALA A 326 18.16 4.41 -1.91
C ALA A 326 18.68 4.95 -0.56
N TYR A 327 19.66 4.27 0.04
CA TYR A 327 20.20 4.59 1.36
C TYR A 327 20.81 6.00 1.46
N ALA A 328 21.32 6.54 0.36
CA ALA A 328 21.87 7.89 0.34
C ALA A 328 20.86 8.96 0.76
N LEU A 329 19.56 8.79 0.41
CA LEU A 329 18.49 9.71 0.83
C LEU A 329 18.20 9.65 2.35
N HIS A 330 18.66 8.61 3.02
CA HIS A 330 18.53 8.41 4.48
C HIS A 330 19.83 8.66 5.23
N SER A 331 20.85 9.17 4.57
CA SER A 331 22.17 9.36 5.17
C SER A 331 22.19 10.53 6.16
N ASP A 332 22.86 10.33 7.30
CA ASP A 332 23.17 11.39 8.30
C ASP A 332 24.19 12.44 7.79
N LYS A 333 24.85 12.15 6.66
CA LYS A 333 25.80 13.06 6.02
C LYS A 333 25.12 14.16 5.19
N LEU A 334 23.85 13.99 4.85
CA LEU A 334 23.08 14.96 4.07
C LEU A 334 22.22 15.85 4.97
N LYS A 335 22.18 17.13 4.63
CA LYS A 335 21.21 18.09 5.18
C LYS A 335 19.98 18.12 4.30
N TYR A 336 18.82 18.52 4.85
CA TYR A 336 17.57 18.60 4.07
C TYR A 336 17.72 19.37 2.76
N LYS A 337 18.44 20.50 2.76
CA LYS A 337 18.71 21.33 1.58
C LYS A 337 19.50 20.62 0.46
N ASP A 338 20.20 19.53 0.79
CA ASP A 338 21.03 18.82 -0.19
C ASP A 338 20.16 17.92 -1.10
N PHE A 339 19.01 17.47 -0.60
CA PHE A 339 18.13 16.57 -1.35
C PHE A 339 16.68 17.07 -1.50
N VAL A 340 16.18 17.95 -0.61
CA VAL A 340 14.87 18.59 -0.75
C VAL A 340 15.05 19.82 -1.65
N THR A 341 14.63 19.71 -2.89
CA THR A 341 14.80 20.78 -3.88
C THR A 341 13.46 21.15 -4.52
N LYS A 342 13.45 22.25 -5.26
CA LYS A 342 12.27 22.67 -6.04
C LYS A 342 11.90 21.62 -7.07
N ASN A 343 10.62 21.34 -7.24
CA ASN A 343 10.02 20.47 -8.25
C ASN A 343 10.16 18.96 -7.99
N HIS A 344 11.32 18.46 -7.60
CA HIS A 344 11.59 17.05 -7.30
C HIS A 344 12.78 16.94 -6.34
N ILE A 345 13.00 15.79 -5.73
CA ILE A 345 14.21 15.56 -4.92
C ILE A 345 15.46 15.60 -5.80
N ASN A 346 16.59 15.95 -5.20
CA ASN A 346 17.87 15.92 -5.90
C ASN A 346 18.21 14.49 -6.33
N GLN A 347 18.21 14.25 -7.61
CA GLN A 347 18.39 12.93 -8.23
C GLN A 347 19.80 12.37 -8.13
N GLU A 348 20.78 13.17 -7.69
CA GLU A 348 22.14 12.67 -7.39
C GLU A 348 22.17 11.69 -6.21
N HIS A 349 21.20 11.80 -5.31
CA HIS A 349 21.08 10.94 -4.13
C HIS A 349 20.04 9.84 -4.30
N ALA A 350 19.32 9.82 -5.43
CA ALA A 350 18.33 8.80 -5.73
C ALA A 350 19.01 7.59 -6.43
N ARG A 351 18.50 6.39 -6.12
CA ARG A 351 18.92 5.13 -6.73
C ARG A 351 17.68 4.46 -7.31
N TYR A 352 17.78 4.05 -8.57
CA TYR A 352 16.73 3.29 -9.25
C TYR A 352 17.29 1.95 -9.70
N GLU A 353 16.49 0.91 -9.58
CA GLU A 353 16.79 -0.45 -10.00
C GLU A 353 15.62 -1.01 -10.81
N LEU A 354 15.87 -1.92 -11.73
CA LEU A 354 14.82 -2.63 -12.46
C LEU A 354 14.28 -3.77 -11.58
N HIS A 355 13.00 -3.72 -11.25
CA HIS A 355 12.33 -4.76 -10.46
C HIS A 355 11.03 -5.19 -11.11
N ARG A 356 10.55 -6.40 -10.80
CA ARG A 356 9.20 -6.84 -11.14
C ARG A 356 8.24 -6.29 -10.12
N VAL A 357 7.18 -5.68 -10.59
CA VAL A 357 6.15 -5.08 -9.74
C VAL A 357 4.76 -5.56 -10.15
N TRP A 358 3.90 -5.75 -9.17
CA TRP A 358 2.47 -5.86 -9.39
C TRP A 358 1.93 -4.48 -9.70
N VAL A 359 1.22 -4.36 -10.82
CA VAL A 359 0.53 -3.12 -11.21
C VAL A 359 -0.94 -3.25 -10.85
N VAL A 360 -1.41 -2.33 -10.01
CA VAL A 360 -2.80 -2.26 -9.56
C VAL A 360 -3.39 -0.93 -9.98
N GLU A 361 -4.52 -0.99 -10.68
CA GLU A 361 -5.31 0.18 -11.05
C GLU A 361 -6.48 0.34 -10.10
N ALA A 362 -6.66 1.55 -9.57
CA ALA A 362 -7.79 1.92 -8.72
C ALA A 362 -8.57 3.07 -9.35
N ASN A 363 -9.87 2.87 -9.53
CA ASN A 363 -10.79 3.90 -10.02
C ASN A 363 -11.87 4.14 -8.95
N VAL A 364 -12.19 5.42 -8.71
CA VAL A 364 -13.24 5.78 -7.73
C VAL A 364 -14.55 5.09 -8.09
N ARG A 365 -15.17 4.43 -7.11
CA ARG A 365 -16.45 3.74 -7.28
C ARG A 365 -17.58 4.74 -7.58
N PRO A 366 -18.56 4.38 -8.40
CA PRO A 366 -19.80 5.14 -8.51
C PRO A 366 -20.44 5.38 -7.13
N GLY A 367 -20.92 6.59 -6.90
CA GLY A 367 -21.53 6.97 -5.62
C GLY A 367 -20.54 7.31 -4.49
N THR A 368 -19.22 7.21 -4.73
CA THR A 368 -18.18 7.67 -3.80
C THR A 368 -17.41 8.84 -4.39
N THR A 369 -16.64 9.53 -3.55
CA THR A 369 -15.82 10.67 -3.97
C THR A 369 -14.41 10.56 -3.41
N HIS A 370 -13.46 11.04 -4.20
CA HIS A 370 -12.07 11.25 -3.78
C HIS A 370 -11.41 12.26 -4.74
N ILE A 371 -10.47 13.07 -4.27
CA ILE A 371 -9.77 14.04 -5.13
C ILE A 371 -8.95 13.35 -6.22
N TYR A 372 -8.44 12.15 -5.97
CA TYR A 372 -7.78 11.32 -6.98
C TYR A 372 -8.78 10.34 -7.59
N LYS A 373 -9.30 10.66 -8.79
CA LYS A 373 -10.26 9.81 -9.49
C LYS A 373 -9.69 8.47 -9.91
N LYS A 374 -8.38 8.45 -10.20
CA LYS A 374 -7.64 7.25 -10.60
C LYS A 374 -6.29 7.21 -9.90
N ARG A 375 -5.87 6.01 -9.50
CA ARG A 375 -4.53 5.71 -8.97
C ARG A 375 -3.93 4.52 -9.69
N LEU A 376 -2.61 4.54 -9.87
CA LEU A 376 -1.82 3.38 -10.26
C LEU A 376 -0.84 3.10 -9.13
N MET A 377 -0.85 1.87 -8.65
CA MET A 377 0.07 1.40 -7.63
C MET A 377 1.04 0.41 -8.27
N TYR A 378 2.30 0.54 -7.92
CA TYR A 378 3.38 -0.34 -8.34
C TYR A 378 3.96 -0.96 -7.07
N ILE A 379 3.69 -2.24 -6.84
CA ILE A 379 4.03 -2.94 -5.61
C ILE A 379 5.10 -3.95 -5.96
N ASP A 380 6.27 -3.82 -5.34
CA ASP A 380 7.38 -4.74 -5.53
C ASP A 380 6.93 -6.17 -5.18
N GLU A 381 7.44 -7.14 -5.93
CA GLU A 381 7.10 -8.54 -5.69
C GLU A 381 7.95 -9.19 -4.60
N ASP A 382 9.14 -8.64 -4.25
CA ASP A 382 10.11 -9.14 -3.26
C ASP A 382 9.78 -8.81 -1.79
#